data_bd21495b5d5e9eb3b8061052b23a9c20
#
_entry.id   bd21495b5d5e9eb3b8061052b23a9c20
#
_cell.length_a   1.000
_cell.length_b   1.000
_cell.length_c   1.000
_cell.angle_alpha   90.00
_cell.angle_beta   90.00
_cell.angle_gamma   90.00
#
_symmetry.space_group_name_H-M   'P 1'
#
loop_
_entity.id
_entity.type
_entity.pdbx_description
1 polymer ?
#
loop_
_entity_poly.entity_id
_entity_poly.type
_entity_poly.pdbx_seq_one_letter_code
_entity_poly.pdbx_strand_id
1 'polypeptide(L)'
;RAREALGVVQMDGLKDRRINQLSGGQRQRVAFARAVVFEPAIILMDEPLSALDKRLRKDMQIELKHLHQRLGRTIVYVTHDQKEALTMSDHVAVMERGRIMQVASPRDIYERPTSEFVARFIGDAAVLPIAVDGRDGITVPPRLLDGPRALPCPALVVRPEKVEILDGEASHPDVIGFDGEVREVIYQGDTILVFVKLPDGQSLSLRRG
;
A
#
# COMPACT_ATOMS: atom_id res chain seq x y z
N ARG A 1 7.28 1.56 35.80
CA ARG A 1 6.64 0.97 34.59
C ARG A 1 5.61 1.88 33.93
N ALA A 2 4.49 2.30 34.65
CA ALA A 2 3.45 3.15 34.02
C ALA A 2 4.03 4.52 33.57
N ARG A 3 4.87 5.16 34.37
CA ARG A 3 5.56 6.39 33.97
C ARG A 3 6.51 6.19 32.80
N GLU A 4 7.28 5.12 32.79
CA GLU A 4 8.17 4.76 31.70
C GLU A 4 7.37 4.54 30.40
N ALA A 5 6.25 3.80 30.47
CA ALA A 5 5.38 3.60 29.32
C ALA A 5 4.76 4.90 28.82
N LEU A 6 4.37 5.83 29.68
CA LEU A 6 3.92 7.18 29.30
C LEU A 6 5.05 8.00 28.66
N GLY A 7 6.28 7.88 29.16
CA GLY A 7 7.45 8.51 28.55
C GLY A 7 7.73 8.03 27.13
N VAL A 8 7.61 6.72 26.89
CA VAL A 8 7.76 6.10 25.56
C VAL A 8 6.81 6.73 24.53
N VAL A 9 5.58 7.06 24.95
CA VAL A 9 4.56 7.67 24.08
C VAL A 9 4.45 9.21 24.22
N GLN A 10 5.41 9.84 24.90
CA GLN A 10 5.48 11.30 25.11
C GLN A 10 4.24 11.90 25.82
N MET A 11 3.75 11.20 26.84
CA MET A 11 2.54 11.59 27.59
C MET A 11 2.82 11.96 29.06
N ASP A 12 4.09 12.11 29.46
CA ASP A 12 4.48 12.42 30.85
C ASP A 12 3.79 13.65 31.44
N GLY A 13 3.70 14.71 30.64
CA GLY A 13 3.06 15.97 31.05
C GLY A 13 1.53 15.88 31.25
N LEU A 14 0.91 14.75 30.87
CA LEU A 14 -0.54 14.55 30.91
C LEU A 14 -0.96 13.41 31.84
N LYS A 15 -0.03 12.87 32.64
CA LYS A 15 -0.21 11.70 33.51
C LYS A 15 -1.35 11.84 34.52
N ASP A 16 -1.64 13.07 34.97
CA ASP A 16 -2.66 13.37 35.97
C ASP A 16 -4.03 13.75 35.35
N ARG A 17 -4.13 13.80 34.00
CA ARG A 17 -5.39 14.09 33.31
C ARG A 17 -6.27 12.85 33.23
N ARG A 18 -7.59 13.08 33.32
CA ARG A 18 -8.58 12.04 33.06
C ARG A 18 -8.71 11.76 31.57
N ILE A 19 -9.12 10.54 31.19
CA ILE A 19 -9.23 10.12 29.78
C ILE A 19 -10.17 11.04 28.97
N ASN A 20 -11.24 11.56 29.57
CA ASN A 20 -12.18 12.49 28.93
C ASN A 20 -11.59 13.88 28.65
N GLN A 21 -10.46 14.23 29.24
CA GLN A 21 -9.71 15.48 29.01
C GLN A 21 -8.64 15.34 27.93
N LEU A 22 -8.50 14.17 27.32
CA LEU A 22 -7.52 13.86 26.30
C LEU A 22 -8.14 13.96 24.89
N SER A 23 -7.33 14.45 23.92
CA SER A 23 -7.70 14.40 22.51
C SER A 23 -7.74 12.94 22.00
N GLY A 24 -8.31 12.72 20.78
CA GLY A 24 -8.34 11.40 20.15
C GLY A 24 -6.94 10.76 20.04
N GLY A 25 -5.96 11.49 19.52
CA GLY A 25 -4.58 11.00 19.41
C GLY A 25 -3.92 10.76 20.78
N GLN A 26 -4.20 11.61 21.78
CA GLN A 26 -3.70 11.41 23.14
C GLN A 26 -4.28 10.13 23.77
N ARG A 27 -5.58 9.86 23.59
CA ARG A 27 -6.20 8.61 24.03
C ARG A 27 -5.56 7.39 23.34
N GLN A 28 -5.25 7.51 22.05
CA GLN A 28 -4.56 6.47 21.30
C GLN A 28 -3.17 6.19 21.88
N ARG A 29 -2.37 7.22 22.15
CA ARG A 29 -1.05 7.07 22.80
C ARG A 29 -1.15 6.41 24.17
N VAL A 30 -2.17 6.73 24.95
CA VAL A 30 -2.42 6.04 26.25
C VAL A 30 -2.76 4.56 26.03
N ALA A 31 -3.53 4.23 25.00
CA ALA A 31 -3.80 2.83 24.64
C ALA A 31 -2.51 2.07 24.29
N PHE A 32 -1.58 2.71 23.57
CA PHE A 32 -0.25 2.14 23.31
C PHE A 32 0.58 1.99 24.59
N ALA A 33 0.63 3.02 25.45
CA ALA A 33 1.32 2.93 26.72
C ALA A 33 0.81 1.73 27.54
N ARG A 34 -0.49 1.49 27.53
CA ARG A 34 -1.13 0.34 28.18
C ARG A 34 -0.66 -0.99 27.57
N ALA A 35 -0.52 -1.05 26.25
CA ALA A 35 -0.07 -2.27 25.55
C ALA A 35 1.40 -2.60 25.84
N VAL A 36 2.25 -1.59 26.06
CA VAL A 36 3.69 -1.79 26.27
C VAL A 36 4.12 -1.83 27.73
N VAL A 37 3.26 -1.46 28.70
CA VAL A 37 3.61 -1.32 30.12
C VAL A 37 4.15 -2.61 30.76
N PHE A 38 3.77 -3.76 30.23
CA PHE A 38 4.24 -5.09 30.69
C PHE A 38 5.42 -5.61 29.87
N GLU A 39 5.97 -4.81 28.96
CA GLU A 39 7.10 -5.17 28.10
C GLU A 39 6.89 -6.49 27.32
N PRO A 40 5.75 -6.67 26.64
CA PRO A 40 5.46 -7.90 25.93
C PRO A 40 6.46 -8.13 24.79
N ALA A 41 6.72 -9.39 24.45
CA ALA A 41 7.55 -9.73 23.29
C ALA A 41 6.85 -9.41 21.95
N ILE A 42 5.52 -9.52 21.93
CA ILE A 42 4.66 -9.26 20.75
C ILE A 42 3.52 -8.32 21.16
N ILE A 43 3.28 -7.31 20.35
CA ILE A 43 2.17 -6.36 20.50
C ILE A 43 1.19 -6.60 19.35
N LEU A 44 -0.08 -6.80 19.65
CA LEU A 44 -1.15 -6.96 18.66
C LEU A 44 -1.96 -5.67 18.58
N MET A 45 -2.13 -5.15 17.37
CA MET A 45 -2.89 -3.94 17.09
C MET A 45 -3.91 -4.23 15.99
N ASP A 46 -5.18 -4.07 16.32
CA ASP A 46 -6.29 -4.29 15.39
C ASP A 46 -6.90 -2.93 15.02
N GLU A 47 -6.71 -2.52 13.77
CA GLU A 47 -7.16 -1.25 13.20
C GLU A 47 -6.96 0.00 14.10
N PRO A 48 -5.77 0.20 14.67
CA PRO A 48 -5.59 1.19 15.74
C PRO A 48 -5.79 2.65 15.29
N LEU A 49 -5.75 2.95 13.99
CA LEU A 49 -5.88 4.30 13.45
C LEU A 49 -7.21 4.56 12.71
N SER A 50 -8.09 3.57 12.63
CA SER A 50 -9.34 3.64 11.84
C SER A 50 -10.29 4.78 12.27
N ALA A 51 -10.34 5.09 13.56
CA ALA A 51 -11.21 6.13 14.13
C ALA A 51 -10.64 7.56 14.04
N LEU A 52 -9.45 7.75 13.44
CA LEU A 52 -8.78 9.05 13.36
C LEU A 52 -9.08 9.75 12.02
N ASP A 53 -9.15 11.08 12.06
CA ASP A 53 -9.19 11.90 10.84
C ASP A 53 -7.88 11.78 10.04
N LYS A 54 -7.92 12.17 8.75
CA LYS A 54 -6.80 11.99 7.80
C LYS A 54 -5.49 12.62 8.28
N ARG A 55 -5.53 13.81 8.88
CA ARG A 55 -4.33 14.52 9.33
C ARG A 55 -3.73 13.83 10.54
N LEU A 56 -4.56 13.59 11.56
CA LEU A 56 -4.14 12.94 12.79
C LEU A 56 -3.64 11.51 12.55
N ARG A 57 -4.27 10.79 11.61
CA ARG A 57 -3.84 9.45 11.19
C ARG A 57 -2.42 9.48 10.64
N LYS A 58 -2.10 10.42 9.74
CA LYS A 58 -0.75 10.56 9.18
C LYS A 58 0.29 10.85 10.26
N ASP A 59 -0.01 11.74 11.19
CA ASP A 59 0.90 12.07 12.28
C ASP A 59 1.12 10.85 13.19
N MET A 60 0.05 10.11 13.50
CA MET A 60 0.12 8.89 14.30
C MET A 60 0.85 7.73 13.63
N GLN A 61 0.80 7.60 12.29
CA GLN A 61 1.60 6.61 11.55
C GLN A 61 3.09 6.83 11.78
N ILE A 62 3.54 8.07 11.67
CA ILE A 62 4.95 8.44 11.89
C ILE A 62 5.35 8.16 13.35
N GLU A 63 4.51 8.54 14.29
CA GLU A 63 4.72 8.29 15.72
C GLU A 63 4.84 6.80 16.05
N LEU A 64 3.95 5.98 15.50
CA LEU A 64 3.96 4.53 15.67
C LEU A 64 5.23 3.89 15.10
N LYS A 65 5.67 4.33 13.93
CA LYS A 65 6.92 3.87 13.34
C LYS A 65 8.12 4.20 14.24
N HIS A 66 8.19 5.41 14.75
CA HIS A 66 9.25 5.80 15.71
C HIS A 66 9.14 5.01 17.03
N LEU A 67 7.93 4.76 17.49
CA LEU A 67 7.69 3.93 18.68
C LEU A 67 8.16 2.49 18.48
N HIS A 68 7.84 1.87 17.35
CA HIS A 68 8.33 0.54 16.97
C HIS A 68 9.86 0.48 17.01
N GLN A 69 10.53 1.44 16.35
CA GLN A 69 12.00 1.51 16.33
C GLN A 69 12.60 1.64 17.73
N ARG A 70 12.00 2.43 18.62
CA ARG A 70 12.47 2.60 20.01
C ARG A 70 12.24 1.38 20.87
N LEU A 71 11.12 0.69 20.69
CA LEU A 71 10.76 -0.49 21.48
C LEU A 71 11.57 -1.72 21.09
N GLY A 72 11.95 -1.87 19.81
CA GLY A 72 12.63 -3.05 19.28
C GLY A 72 11.82 -4.35 19.50
N ARG A 73 10.48 -4.26 19.52
CA ARG A 73 9.56 -5.38 19.75
C ARG A 73 8.80 -5.73 18.47
N THR A 74 8.39 -6.97 18.36
CA THR A 74 7.52 -7.39 17.26
C THR A 74 6.12 -6.82 17.42
N ILE A 75 5.63 -6.13 16.39
CA ILE A 75 4.27 -5.61 16.33
C ILE A 75 3.54 -6.30 15.18
N VAL A 76 2.40 -6.92 15.48
CA VAL A 76 1.45 -7.41 14.48
C VAL A 76 0.36 -6.35 14.35
N TYR A 77 0.29 -5.74 13.18
CA TYR A 77 -0.59 -4.62 12.90
C TYR A 77 -1.64 -5.03 11.84
N VAL A 78 -2.90 -5.03 12.20
CA VAL A 78 -4.01 -5.31 11.27
C VAL A 78 -4.59 -3.99 10.80
N THR A 79 -4.73 -3.84 9.50
CA THR A 79 -5.34 -2.66 8.87
C THR A 79 -6.00 -3.02 7.54
N HIS A 80 -7.01 -2.27 7.14
CA HIS A 80 -7.55 -2.26 5.79
C HIS A 80 -6.99 -1.12 4.92
N ASP A 81 -6.20 -0.22 5.50
CA ASP A 81 -5.53 0.86 4.77
C ASP A 81 -4.19 0.37 4.21
N GLN A 82 -4.14 0.21 2.88
CA GLN A 82 -2.96 -0.25 2.16
C GLN A 82 -1.75 0.67 2.35
N LYS A 83 -1.99 1.99 2.44
CA LYS A 83 -0.91 2.97 2.66
C LYS A 83 -0.28 2.81 4.03
N GLU A 84 -1.08 2.51 5.05
CA GLU A 84 -0.58 2.18 6.39
C GLU A 84 0.34 0.96 6.33
N ALA A 85 -0.15 -0.15 5.74
CA ALA A 85 0.62 -1.38 5.62
C ALA A 85 1.94 -1.16 4.89
N LEU A 86 1.93 -0.47 3.74
CA LEU A 86 3.13 -0.21 2.95
C LEU A 86 4.12 0.76 3.60
N THR A 87 3.64 1.71 4.43
CA THR A 87 4.49 2.76 5.01
C THR A 87 5.15 2.33 6.31
N MET A 88 4.45 1.55 7.13
CA MET A 88 4.86 1.29 8.51
C MET A 88 5.51 -0.07 8.72
N SER A 89 5.18 -1.07 7.90
CA SER A 89 5.57 -2.46 8.15
C SER A 89 6.94 -2.80 7.53
N ASP A 90 7.65 -3.73 8.15
CA ASP A 90 8.82 -4.39 7.57
C ASP A 90 8.42 -5.54 6.64
N HIS A 91 7.30 -6.22 6.97
CA HIS A 91 6.68 -7.26 6.16
C HIS A 91 5.16 -7.05 6.13
N VAL A 92 4.57 -7.28 4.97
CA VAL A 92 3.13 -7.22 4.75
C VAL A 92 2.60 -8.60 4.42
N ALA A 93 1.55 -9.03 5.10
CA ALA A 93 0.79 -10.23 4.78
C ALA A 93 -0.55 -9.82 4.15
N VAL A 94 -0.76 -10.13 2.89
CA VAL A 94 -2.03 -9.91 2.21
C VAL A 94 -2.91 -11.13 2.42
N MET A 95 -4.13 -10.92 2.91
CA MET A 95 -5.09 -11.99 3.22
C MET A 95 -6.35 -11.87 2.36
N GLU A 96 -6.84 -13.01 1.90
CA GLU A 96 -8.15 -13.14 1.25
C GLU A 96 -8.89 -14.36 1.80
N ARG A 97 -10.13 -14.18 2.24
CA ARG A 97 -11.02 -15.27 2.73
C ARG A 97 -10.34 -16.19 3.75
N GLY A 98 -9.60 -15.59 4.70
CA GLY A 98 -8.91 -16.33 5.76
C GLY A 98 -7.62 -17.05 5.33
N ARG A 99 -7.13 -16.82 4.11
CA ARG A 99 -5.87 -17.38 3.60
C ARG A 99 -4.86 -16.28 3.35
N ILE A 100 -3.60 -16.56 3.65
CA ILE A 100 -2.48 -15.69 3.31
C ILE A 100 -2.17 -15.91 1.82
N MET A 101 -2.28 -14.85 1.03
CA MET A 101 -2.01 -14.86 -0.41
C MET A 101 -0.54 -14.57 -0.72
N GLN A 102 0.06 -13.65 0.03
CA GLN A 102 1.47 -13.30 -0.10
C GLN A 102 1.97 -12.69 1.21
N VAL A 103 3.22 -12.99 1.57
CA VAL A 103 3.98 -12.31 2.62
C VAL A 103 5.31 -11.86 2.03
N ALA A 104 5.59 -10.56 2.07
CA ALA A 104 6.86 -10.02 1.56
C ALA A 104 7.12 -8.62 2.14
N SER A 105 8.26 -8.02 1.76
CA SER A 105 8.50 -6.61 2.05
C SER A 105 7.44 -5.73 1.39
N PRO A 106 7.15 -4.53 1.90
CA PRO A 106 6.22 -3.58 1.27
C PRO A 106 6.53 -3.33 -0.21
N ARG A 107 7.80 -3.23 -0.54
CA ARG A 107 8.27 -3.04 -1.92
C ARG A 107 7.94 -4.24 -2.80
N ASP A 108 8.22 -5.46 -2.34
CA ASP A 108 7.96 -6.67 -3.13
C ASP A 108 6.46 -6.95 -3.28
N ILE A 109 5.65 -6.66 -2.25
CA ILE A 109 4.18 -6.74 -2.36
C ILE A 109 3.68 -5.82 -3.48
N TYR A 110 4.25 -4.62 -3.58
CA TYR A 110 3.84 -3.62 -4.57
C TYR A 110 4.39 -3.89 -5.97
N GLU A 111 5.70 -4.17 -6.08
CA GLU A 111 6.40 -4.32 -7.36
C GLU A 111 6.30 -5.75 -7.94
N ARG A 112 6.16 -6.77 -7.08
CA ARG A 112 6.20 -8.20 -7.43
C ARG A 112 5.03 -8.98 -6.84
N PRO A 113 3.79 -8.60 -7.14
CA PRO A 113 2.61 -9.33 -6.66
C PRO A 113 2.61 -10.75 -7.25
N THR A 114 2.32 -11.75 -6.41
CA THR A 114 2.31 -13.17 -6.81
C THR A 114 0.99 -13.61 -7.44
N SER A 115 -0.04 -12.77 -7.42
CA SER A 115 -1.35 -13.05 -8.01
C SER A 115 -2.05 -11.76 -8.45
N GLU A 116 -3.00 -11.91 -9.36
CA GLU A 116 -3.86 -10.81 -9.80
C GLU A 116 -4.61 -10.17 -8.62
N PHE A 117 -5.06 -10.98 -7.67
CA PHE A 117 -5.71 -10.48 -6.46
C PHE A 117 -4.80 -9.52 -5.70
N VAL A 118 -3.57 -9.92 -5.41
CA VAL A 118 -2.61 -9.06 -4.70
C VAL A 118 -2.29 -7.80 -5.50
N ALA A 119 -2.11 -7.92 -6.82
CA ALA A 119 -1.85 -6.79 -7.70
C ALA A 119 -2.96 -5.73 -7.64
N ARG A 120 -4.22 -6.17 -7.73
CA ARG A 120 -5.41 -5.29 -7.68
C ARG A 120 -5.72 -4.80 -6.27
N PHE A 121 -5.50 -5.64 -5.26
CA PHE A 121 -5.75 -5.27 -3.87
C PHE A 121 -4.77 -4.20 -3.37
N ILE A 122 -3.51 -4.26 -3.78
CA ILE A 122 -2.47 -3.30 -3.38
C ILE A 122 -2.33 -2.21 -4.46
N GLY A 123 -3.07 -1.13 -4.29
CA GLY A 123 -3.10 0.00 -5.23
C GLY A 123 -3.99 -0.22 -6.45
N ASP A 124 -4.12 0.82 -7.27
CA ASP A 124 -5.06 0.88 -8.41
C ASP A 124 -4.43 0.25 -9.69
N ALA A 125 -3.95 -1.00 -9.60
CA ALA A 125 -3.29 -1.64 -10.74
C ALA A 125 -4.28 -2.09 -11.81
N ALA A 126 -3.97 -1.80 -13.08
CA ALA A 126 -4.53 -2.55 -14.20
C ALA A 126 -3.76 -3.85 -14.38
N VAL A 127 -4.46 -4.95 -14.64
CA VAL A 127 -3.87 -6.25 -14.95
C VAL A 127 -4.28 -6.60 -16.36
N LEU A 128 -3.33 -6.54 -17.27
CA LEU A 128 -3.54 -6.70 -18.70
C LEU A 128 -3.01 -8.06 -19.15
N PRO A 129 -3.78 -8.89 -19.86
CA PRO A 129 -3.30 -10.16 -20.36
C PRO A 129 -2.18 -9.94 -21.40
N ILE A 130 -1.16 -10.79 -21.36
CA ILE A 130 -0.06 -10.78 -22.34
C ILE A 130 -0.42 -11.77 -23.46
N ALA A 131 -0.26 -11.33 -24.70
CA ALA A 131 -0.44 -12.19 -25.87
C ALA A 131 0.60 -13.32 -25.86
N VAL A 132 0.11 -14.58 -25.77
CA VAL A 132 0.94 -15.78 -25.83
C VAL A 132 0.23 -16.78 -26.75
N ASP A 133 0.96 -17.32 -27.69
CA ASP A 133 0.48 -18.42 -28.56
C ASP A 133 -0.87 -18.16 -29.25
N GLY A 134 -1.08 -16.96 -29.79
CA GLY A 134 -2.27 -16.60 -30.58
C GLY A 134 -3.50 -16.23 -29.74
N ARG A 135 -3.38 -16.03 -28.44
CA ARG A 135 -4.42 -15.44 -27.61
C ARG A 135 -4.41 -13.92 -27.71
N ASP A 136 -5.57 -13.30 -27.58
CA ASP A 136 -5.68 -11.85 -27.50
C ASP A 136 -4.97 -11.31 -26.25
N GLY A 137 -4.23 -10.24 -26.43
CA GLY A 137 -3.52 -9.58 -25.33
C GLY A 137 -2.43 -8.64 -25.81
N ILE A 138 -1.72 -8.05 -24.87
CA ILE A 138 -0.65 -7.09 -25.14
C ILE A 138 0.63 -7.83 -25.51
N THR A 139 1.29 -7.41 -26.57
CA THR A 139 2.60 -7.94 -26.95
C THR A 139 3.68 -7.29 -26.10
N VAL A 140 4.33 -8.09 -25.27
CA VAL A 140 5.45 -7.66 -24.42
C VAL A 140 6.75 -8.24 -24.96
N PRO A 141 7.79 -7.44 -25.21
CA PRO A 141 9.09 -7.96 -25.60
C PRO A 141 9.64 -8.97 -24.58
N PRO A 142 10.16 -10.14 -25.02
CA PRO A 142 10.61 -11.20 -24.11
C PRO A 142 11.63 -10.75 -23.06
N ARG A 143 12.44 -9.73 -23.38
CA ARG A 143 13.45 -9.16 -22.47
C ARG A 143 12.86 -8.42 -21.27
N LEU A 144 11.58 -8.00 -21.35
CA LEU A 144 10.89 -7.29 -20.27
C LEU A 144 10.06 -8.25 -19.40
N LEU A 145 10.07 -9.55 -19.69
CA LEU A 145 9.39 -10.57 -18.91
C LEU A 145 10.34 -11.11 -17.84
N ASP A 146 10.27 -10.54 -16.63
CA ASP A 146 10.96 -11.07 -15.46
C ASP A 146 10.12 -12.21 -14.83
N GLY A 147 10.72 -13.40 -14.70
CA GLY A 147 10.13 -14.50 -13.96
C GLY A 147 9.98 -15.82 -14.73
N PRO A 148 9.57 -16.91 -14.08
CA PRO A 148 9.38 -18.19 -14.73
C PRO A 148 8.25 -18.11 -15.76
N ARG A 149 8.56 -18.49 -17.00
CA ARG A 149 7.63 -18.50 -18.14
C ARG A 149 6.44 -19.48 -18.02
N ALA A 150 6.26 -20.10 -16.88
CA ALA A 150 5.30 -21.18 -16.65
C ALA A 150 3.99 -20.75 -16.00
N LEU A 151 3.58 -19.49 -16.15
CA LEU A 151 2.25 -19.07 -15.68
C LEU A 151 1.19 -19.42 -16.73
N PRO A 152 0.08 -20.05 -16.34
CA PRO A 152 -0.99 -20.45 -17.26
C PRO A 152 -1.69 -19.27 -17.95
N CYS A 153 -1.48 -18.05 -17.45
CA CYS A 153 -1.99 -16.80 -18.01
C CYS A 153 -1.03 -15.67 -17.60
N PRO A 154 0.02 -15.39 -18.37
CA PRO A 154 0.90 -14.27 -18.07
C PRO A 154 0.14 -12.96 -18.20
N ALA A 155 0.28 -12.09 -17.22
CA ALA A 155 -0.35 -10.78 -17.21
C ALA A 155 0.65 -9.69 -16.84
N LEU A 156 0.48 -8.52 -17.46
CA LEU A 156 1.24 -7.33 -17.14
C LEU A 156 0.50 -6.52 -16.07
N VAL A 157 1.16 -6.28 -14.96
CA VAL A 157 0.64 -5.39 -13.91
C VAL A 157 1.11 -3.97 -14.21
N VAL A 158 0.15 -3.09 -14.48
CA VAL A 158 0.41 -1.68 -14.81
C VAL A 158 -0.07 -0.80 -13.66
N ARG A 159 0.85 -0.02 -13.10
CA ARG A 159 0.54 0.95 -12.04
C ARG A 159 0.26 2.32 -12.65
N PRO A 160 -0.78 3.06 -12.22
CA PRO A 160 -1.16 4.34 -12.81
C PRO A 160 -0.05 5.41 -12.83
N GLU A 161 0.82 5.40 -11.83
CA GLU A 161 1.96 6.31 -11.72
C GLU A 161 3.17 5.91 -12.59
N LYS A 162 3.13 4.73 -13.21
CA LYS A 162 4.16 4.23 -14.14
C LYS A 162 3.78 4.42 -15.61
N VAL A 163 2.60 4.97 -15.86
CA VAL A 163 2.09 5.21 -17.21
C VAL A 163 2.33 6.65 -17.59
N GLU A 164 2.88 6.85 -18.78
CA GLU A 164 3.13 8.17 -19.36
C GLU A 164 2.43 8.30 -20.70
N ILE A 165 2.01 9.52 -21.04
CA ILE A 165 1.51 9.86 -22.38
C ILE A 165 2.70 10.22 -23.23
N LEU A 166 2.84 9.57 -24.38
CA LEU A 166 3.89 9.84 -25.35
C LEU A 166 3.33 10.65 -26.51
N ASP A 167 4.11 11.64 -26.98
CA ASP A 167 3.85 12.38 -28.19
C ASP A 167 4.54 11.65 -29.38
N GLY A 168 3.93 10.54 -29.84
CA GLY A 168 4.46 9.71 -30.92
C GLY A 168 4.78 8.27 -30.48
N GLU A 169 5.50 7.54 -31.34
CA GLU A 169 5.85 6.14 -31.08
C GLU A 169 6.87 6.00 -29.94
N ALA A 170 6.73 4.93 -29.15
CA ALA A 170 7.68 4.58 -28.09
C ALA A 170 9.04 4.24 -28.73
N SER A 171 10.00 5.15 -28.64
CA SER A 171 11.33 5.00 -29.24
C SER A 171 12.35 4.28 -28.35
N HIS A 172 12.02 4.04 -27.07
CA HIS A 172 12.95 3.39 -26.14
C HIS A 172 12.64 1.88 -26.02
N PRO A 173 13.66 1.01 -26.10
CA PRO A 173 13.47 -0.46 -26.10
C PRO A 173 12.84 -1.02 -24.81
N ASP A 174 12.92 -0.28 -23.69
CA ASP A 174 12.38 -0.69 -22.39
C ASP A 174 11.01 -0.07 -22.09
N VAL A 175 10.38 0.55 -23.09
CA VAL A 175 9.03 1.12 -22.98
C VAL A 175 8.05 0.26 -23.78
N ILE A 176 6.93 -0.08 -23.14
CA ILE A 176 5.81 -0.76 -23.78
C ILE A 176 4.78 0.32 -24.13
N GLY A 177 4.59 0.57 -25.43
CA GLY A 177 3.60 1.52 -25.92
C GLY A 177 2.23 0.86 -26.07
N PHE A 178 1.18 1.60 -25.70
CA PHE A 178 -0.21 1.21 -25.92
C PHE A 178 -0.93 2.36 -26.61
N ASP A 179 -1.69 2.04 -27.66
CA ASP A 179 -2.66 2.96 -28.19
C ASP A 179 -3.91 2.96 -27.32
N GLY A 180 -4.53 4.14 -27.15
CA GLY A 180 -5.73 4.21 -26.33
C GLY A 180 -6.50 5.51 -26.52
N GLU A 181 -7.79 5.46 -26.21
CA GLU A 181 -8.69 6.61 -26.28
C GLU A 181 -8.95 7.14 -24.86
N VAL A 182 -8.65 8.41 -24.61
CA VAL A 182 -8.98 9.07 -23.34
C VAL A 182 -10.50 9.15 -23.19
N ARG A 183 -11.03 8.55 -22.14
CA ARG A 183 -12.45 8.54 -21.82
C ARG A 183 -12.84 9.57 -20.79
N GLU A 184 -12.00 9.76 -19.79
CA GLU A 184 -12.31 10.62 -18.67
C GLU A 184 -11.02 11.19 -18.06
N VAL A 185 -11.10 12.44 -17.60
CA VAL A 185 -10.03 13.14 -16.89
C VAL A 185 -10.61 13.70 -15.60
N ILE A 186 -10.08 13.25 -14.46
CA ILE A 186 -10.55 13.67 -13.14
C ILE A 186 -9.43 14.41 -12.42
N TYR A 187 -9.69 15.68 -12.07
CA TYR A 187 -8.82 16.47 -11.23
C TYR A 187 -9.05 16.19 -9.75
N GLN A 188 -8.00 15.80 -9.01
CA GLN A 188 -8.06 15.44 -7.59
C GLN A 188 -7.30 16.42 -6.68
N GLY A 189 -7.03 17.62 -7.16
CA GLY A 189 -6.31 18.67 -6.43
C GLY A 189 -4.80 18.64 -6.70
N ASP A 190 -4.10 17.72 -6.09
CA ASP A 190 -2.65 17.53 -6.25
C ASP A 190 -2.28 16.59 -7.41
N THR A 191 -3.27 15.86 -7.96
CA THR A 191 -3.06 14.89 -9.04
C THR A 191 -4.20 14.95 -10.06
N ILE A 192 -3.90 14.50 -11.28
CA ILE A 192 -4.88 14.26 -12.35
C ILE A 192 -4.93 12.76 -12.61
N LEU A 193 -6.12 12.18 -12.59
CA LEU A 193 -6.36 10.81 -12.98
C LEU A 193 -7.00 10.78 -14.36
N VAL A 194 -6.38 10.06 -15.30
CA VAL A 194 -6.86 9.92 -16.67
C VAL A 194 -7.22 8.46 -16.92
N PHE A 195 -8.43 8.22 -17.41
CA PHE A 195 -8.90 6.90 -17.81
C PHE A 195 -8.79 6.75 -19.32
N VAL A 196 -8.14 5.69 -19.75
CA VAL A 196 -7.88 5.36 -21.15
C VAL A 196 -8.50 4.01 -21.46
N LYS A 197 -9.25 3.94 -22.57
CA LYS A 197 -9.76 2.69 -23.11
C LYS A 197 -8.79 2.18 -24.17
N LEU A 198 -8.34 0.94 -24.04
CA LEU A 198 -7.48 0.26 -24.99
C LEU A 198 -8.29 -0.32 -26.15
N PRO A 199 -7.67 -0.63 -27.31
CA PRO A 199 -8.36 -1.18 -28.48
C PRO A 199 -9.06 -2.51 -28.23
N ASP A 200 -8.53 -3.33 -27.31
CA ASP A 200 -9.11 -4.61 -26.88
C ASP A 200 -10.30 -4.47 -25.90
N GLY A 201 -10.69 -3.23 -25.59
CA GLY A 201 -11.80 -2.91 -24.70
C GLY A 201 -11.44 -2.82 -23.22
N GLN A 202 -10.21 -3.12 -22.84
CA GLN A 202 -9.73 -2.96 -21.47
C GLN A 202 -9.57 -1.49 -21.09
N SER A 203 -9.54 -1.21 -19.79
CA SER A 203 -9.34 0.14 -19.28
C SER A 203 -8.06 0.25 -18.47
N LEU A 204 -7.34 1.31 -18.71
CA LEU A 204 -6.11 1.68 -18.03
C LEU A 204 -6.31 3.05 -17.40
N SER A 205 -5.75 3.27 -16.21
CA SER A 205 -5.67 4.59 -15.61
C SER A 205 -4.22 5.04 -15.51
N LEU A 206 -3.99 6.32 -15.67
CA LEU A 206 -2.70 6.96 -15.41
C LEU A 206 -2.90 8.09 -14.40
N ARG A 207 -1.89 8.33 -13.59
CA ARG A 207 -1.88 9.38 -12.58
C ARG A 207 -0.70 10.32 -12.82
N ARG A 208 -1.02 11.61 -12.95
CA ARG A 208 -0.03 12.68 -13.01
C ARG A 208 -0.16 13.60 -11.81
N GLY A 209 0.96 13.94 -11.18
CA GLY A 209 1.07 14.95 -10.13
C GLY A 209 1.73 16.20 -10.65
#